data_0ce5964d769a40c4d86ea88ceae6b477
#
_entry.id   0ce5964d769a40c4d86ea88ceae6b477
#
_cell.length_a   1.000
_cell.length_b   1.000
_cell.length_c   1.000
_cell.angle_alpha   90.00
_cell.angle_beta   90.00
_cell.angle_gamma   90.00
#
_symmetry.space_group_name_H-M   'P 1'
#
loop_
_entity.id
_entity.type
_entity.pdbx_description
1 polymer ?
#
loop_
_entity_poly.entity_id
_entity_poly.type
_entity_poly.pdbx_seq_one_letter_code
_entity_poly.pdbx_strand_id
1 'polypeptide(L)'
;MGVLVEGPESATLEHVVLDRDGVAVPVAHARPDGMPVAGIVLHPDIMGNRDLFDDMALRLATHGFAVACVEPFARVAAAEREAAEPVARMGWIPALDDANQLGDLEAAANYLMVHDDVSSVGLLGFCMGGCYVFKSAHSEWFDRAVAFYGMVVLPEGWRGPAVAEPLATLADACPTLAIFGSADTYTPAADIEALRRSWQHRSDCEIVVIDGAEHGFVHAPERPAHRPDDAARLWQRTLEWLRP
;
A
#
# COMPACT_ATOMS: atom_id res chain seq x y z
N MET A 1 -10.50 15.20 9.97
CA MET A 1 -9.65 14.42 10.87
C MET A 1 -9.13 13.25 10.07
N GLY A 2 -7.81 12.99 10.10
CA GLY A 2 -7.24 11.83 9.41
C GLY A 2 -7.74 10.51 9.99
N VAL A 3 -7.67 9.47 9.21
CA VAL A 3 -8.17 8.13 9.57
C VAL A 3 -7.29 7.46 10.63
N LEU A 4 -5.98 7.66 10.51
CA LEU A 4 -5.01 7.24 11.53
C LEU A 4 -4.84 8.37 12.56
N VAL A 5 -4.98 8.06 13.83
CA VAL A 5 -4.72 9.00 14.93
C VAL A 5 -3.22 9.33 14.97
N GLU A 6 -2.87 10.58 15.30
CA GLU A 6 -1.48 10.97 15.49
C GLU A 6 -0.82 10.20 16.63
N GLY A 7 0.42 9.80 16.41
CA GLY A 7 1.28 9.20 17.43
C GLY A 7 1.92 10.26 18.34
N PRO A 8 2.80 9.83 19.25
CA PRO A 8 3.41 10.71 20.24
C PRO A 8 4.61 11.53 19.72
N GLU A 9 5.11 11.25 18.52
CA GLU A 9 6.31 11.90 17.99
C GLU A 9 5.96 13.06 17.06
N SER A 10 6.83 14.08 17.02
CA SER A 10 6.81 15.07 15.95
C SER A 10 7.39 14.46 14.69
N ALA A 11 6.87 14.86 13.53
CA ALA A 11 7.32 14.36 12.25
C ALA A 11 7.29 15.44 11.18
N THR A 12 8.05 15.24 10.12
CA THR A 12 8.11 16.12 8.95
C THR A 12 7.78 15.35 7.68
N LEU A 13 7.29 16.05 6.67
CA LEU A 13 7.01 15.52 5.34
C LEU A 13 7.68 16.40 4.29
N GLU A 14 8.29 15.76 3.32
CA GLU A 14 8.85 16.39 2.13
C GLU A 14 8.49 15.59 0.87
N HIS A 15 8.48 16.23 -0.28
CA HIS A 15 8.33 15.56 -1.56
C HIS A 15 9.70 15.44 -2.23
N VAL A 16 10.11 14.19 -2.48
CA VAL A 16 11.38 13.86 -3.14
C VAL A 16 11.12 13.15 -4.46
N VAL A 17 12.15 13.06 -5.28
CA VAL A 17 12.10 12.34 -6.55
C VAL A 17 13.22 11.32 -6.56
N LEU A 18 12.87 10.05 -6.72
CA LEU A 18 13.84 8.99 -6.92
C LEU A 18 14.11 8.85 -8.43
N ASP A 19 15.38 8.73 -8.81
CA ASP A 19 15.73 8.34 -10.19
C ASP A 19 15.68 6.81 -10.30
N ARG A 20 14.82 6.31 -11.15
CA ARG A 20 14.71 4.91 -11.46
C ARG A 20 14.96 4.67 -12.95
N ASP A 21 16.24 4.38 -13.31
CA ASP A 21 16.67 4.15 -14.69
C ASP A 21 16.33 5.33 -15.63
N GLY A 22 16.49 6.57 -15.14
CA GLY A 22 16.17 7.79 -15.87
C GLY A 22 14.69 8.20 -15.82
N VAL A 23 13.87 7.48 -15.07
CA VAL A 23 12.48 7.87 -14.78
C VAL A 23 12.41 8.55 -13.41
N ALA A 24 11.85 9.75 -13.38
CA ALA A 24 11.59 10.48 -12.15
C ALA A 24 10.36 9.88 -11.43
N VAL A 25 10.57 9.22 -10.30
CA VAL A 25 9.50 8.64 -9.47
C VAL A 25 9.23 9.56 -8.29
N PRO A 26 8.09 10.28 -8.25
CA PRO A 26 7.72 11.13 -7.12
C PRO A 26 7.42 10.28 -5.87
N VAL A 27 7.91 10.74 -4.73
CA VAL A 27 7.71 10.10 -3.42
C VAL A 27 7.38 11.16 -2.38
N ALA A 28 6.31 10.96 -1.61
CA ALA A 28 6.09 11.70 -0.39
C ALA A 28 6.84 10.98 0.75
N HIS A 29 7.88 11.64 1.28
CA HIS A 29 8.74 11.11 2.34
C HIS A 29 8.38 11.77 3.67
N ALA A 30 7.98 10.98 4.64
CA ALA A 30 7.72 11.43 5.99
C ALA A 30 8.63 10.70 6.98
N ARG A 31 9.14 11.44 7.99
CA ARG A 31 10.01 10.86 9.01
C ARG A 31 9.75 11.47 10.38
N PRO A 32 9.92 10.71 11.49
CA PRO A 32 9.91 11.26 12.83
C PRO A 32 11.14 12.14 13.07
N ASP A 33 11.07 13.04 14.05
CA ASP A 33 12.23 13.83 14.49
C ASP A 33 13.30 12.94 15.17
N GLY A 34 12.86 11.80 15.76
CA GLY A 34 13.74 10.78 16.34
C GLY A 34 14.28 9.78 15.32
N MET A 35 15.00 8.76 15.81
CA MET A 35 15.41 7.62 14.97
C MET A 35 14.20 6.74 14.65
N PRO A 36 13.93 6.46 13.37
CA PRO A 36 12.82 5.60 12.99
C PRO A 36 12.98 4.16 13.54
N VAL A 37 11.87 3.55 13.94
CA VAL A 37 11.86 2.14 14.39
C VAL A 37 11.88 1.16 13.23
N ALA A 38 11.36 1.57 12.06
CA ALA A 38 11.36 0.83 10.80
C ALA A 38 10.96 1.77 9.65
N GLY A 39 11.17 1.32 8.41
CA GLY A 39 10.65 1.94 7.21
C GLY A 39 9.27 1.39 6.82
N ILE A 40 8.47 2.20 6.14
CA ILE A 40 7.23 1.78 5.46
C ILE A 40 7.25 2.31 4.04
N VAL A 41 7.20 1.42 3.06
CA VAL A 41 6.86 1.79 1.69
C VAL A 41 5.34 1.75 1.57
N LEU A 42 4.74 2.90 1.25
CA LEU A 42 3.30 3.06 1.12
C LEU A 42 2.91 3.14 -0.35
N HIS A 43 2.03 2.25 -0.78
CA HIS A 43 1.45 2.30 -2.11
C HIS A 43 0.01 2.83 -2.03
N PRO A 44 -0.29 3.98 -2.62
CA PRO A 44 -1.62 4.59 -2.56
C PRO A 44 -2.67 3.81 -3.36
N ASP A 45 -3.91 4.27 -3.27
CA ASP A 45 -4.99 3.78 -4.12
C ASP A 45 -4.84 4.28 -5.58
N ILE A 46 -5.86 4.02 -6.41
CA ILE A 46 -5.91 4.40 -7.84
C ILE A 46 -5.70 5.90 -8.09
N MET A 47 -5.93 6.75 -7.10
CA MET A 47 -5.75 8.20 -7.25
C MET A 47 -4.29 8.66 -7.11
N GLY A 48 -3.38 7.76 -6.73
CA GLY A 48 -1.96 8.08 -6.55
C GLY A 48 -1.69 9.00 -5.35
N ASN A 49 -0.52 9.61 -5.34
CA ASN A 49 -0.10 10.53 -4.29
C ASN A 49 -0.98 11.78 -4.28
N ARG A 50 -1.46 12.15 -3.10
CA ARG A 50 -2.28 13.33 -2.84
C ARG A 50 -2.33 13.63 -1.34
N ASP A 51 -2.92 14.75 -0.95
CA ASP A 51 -3.01 15.21 0.46
C ASP A 51 -3.46 14.12 1.45
N LEU A 52 -4.35 13.21 1.03
CA LEU A 52 -4.80 12.09 1.86
C LEU A 52 -3.65 11.15 2.24
N PHE A 53 -2.76 10.83 1.29
CA PHE A 53 -1.62 9.96 1.53
C PHE A 53 -0.44 10.71 2.15
N ASP A 54 -0.33 12.01 1.92
CA ASP A 54 0.61 12.88 2.62
C ASP A 54 0.27 12.95 4.12
N ASP A 55 -1.01 13.19 4.48
CA ASP A 55 -1.48 13.13 5.88
C ASP A 55 -1.26 11.75 6.51
N MET A 56 -1.52 10.67 5.75
CA MET A 56 -1.31 9.31 6.22
C MET A 56 0.17 9.01 6.47
N ALA A 57 1.05 9.38 5.54
CA ALA A 57 2.50 9.20 5.69
C ALA A 57 3.02 9.98 6.91
N LEU A 58 2.57 11.24 7.06
CA LEU A 58 2.93 12.06 8.21
C LEU A 58 2.47 11.43 9.53
N ARG A 59 1.23 10.92 9.58
CA ARG A 59 0.71 10.26 10.80
C ARG A 59 1.44 8.96 11.11
N LEU A 60 1.76 8.14 10.11
CA LEU A 60 2.61 6.96 10.31
C LEU A 60 3.98 7.35 10.88
N ALA A 61 4.54 8.47 10.42
CA ALA A 61 5.81 8.97 10.95
C ALA A 61 5.69 9.42 12.41
N THR A 62 4.55 9.97 12.85
CA THR A 62 4.33 10.29 14.28
C THR A 62 4.28 9.04 15.18
N HIS A 63 4.14 7.85 14.60
CA HIS A 63 4.26 6.56 15.30
C HIS A 63 5.67 5.97 15.25
N GLY A 64 6.65 6.72 14.76
CA GLY A 64 8.06 6.36 14.73
C GLY A 64 8.52 5.63 13.46
N PHE A 65 7.77 5.65 12.37
CA PHE A 65 8.17 5.05 11.09
C PHE A 65 8.76 6.10 10.13
N ALA A 66 9.80 5.74 9.37
CA ALA A 66 10.14 6.48 8.14
C ALA A 66 9.25 5.97 7.00
N VAL A 67 8.60 6.85 6.25
CA VAL A 67 7.59 6.46 5.27
C VAL A 67 7.93 7.02 3.90
N ALA A 68 7.86 6.19 2.88
CA ALA A 68 7.97 6.58 1.47
C ALA A 68 6.70 6.20 0.71
N CYS A 69 5.83 7.17 0.41
CA CYS A 69 4.64 6.96 -0.40
C CYS A 69 4.98 7.18 -1.88
N VAL A 70 4.91 6.11 -2.68
CA VAL A 70 5.38 6.08 -4.07
C VAL A 70 4.25 6.42 -5.03
N GLU A 71 4.50 7.30 -6.02
CA GLU A 71 3.54 7.59 -7.10
C GLU A 71 3.46 6.43 -8.10
N PRO A 72 2.34 5.69 -8.18
CA PRO A 72 2.23 4.50 -9.04
C PRO A 72 2.21 4.82 -10.53
N PHE A 73 1.80 6.04 -10.88
CA PHE A 73 1.71 6.49 -12.28
C PHE A 73 2.88 7.42 -12.66
N ALA A 74 4.07 7.21 -12.09
CA ALA A 74 5.25 8.04 -12.33
C ALA A 74 5.61 8.19 -13.82
N ARG A 75 5.21 7.22 -14.65
CA ARG A 75 5.47 7.21 -16.11
C ARG A 75 4.38 7.93 -16.93
N VAL A 76 3.32 8.39 -16.29
CA VAL A 76 2.32 9.30 -16.88
C VAL A 76 2.75 10.74 -16.60
N ALA A 77 2.59 11.64 -17.56
CA ALA A 77 2.99 13.04 -17.39
C ALA A 77 2.27 13.71 -16.19
N ALA A 78 2.99 14.52 -15.42
CA ALA A 78 2.46 15.12 -14.18
C ALA A 78 1.15 15.89 -14.41
N ALA A 79 1.09 16.73 -15.45
CA ALA A 79 -0.13 17.49 -15.78
C ALA A 79 -1.33 16.59 -16.14
N GLU A 80 -1.07 15.42 -16.71
CA GLU A 80 -2.11 14.44 -17.02
C GLU A 80 -2.58 13.74 -15.74
N ARG A 81 -1.64 13.36 -14.83
CA ARG A 81 -1.99 12.79 -13.53
C ARG A 81 -2.86 13.72 -12.70
N GLU A 82 -2.48 15.01 -12.63
CA GLU A 82 -3.19 16.03 -11.85
C GLU A 82 -4.61 16.30 -12.37
N ALA A 83 -4.81 16.22 -13.69
CA ALA A 83 -6.10 16.46 -14.33
C ALA A 83 -7.01 15.22 -14.37
N ALA A 84 -6.48 14.03 -14.10
CA ALA A 84 -7.20 12.78 -14.34
C ALA A 84 -8.21 12.45 -13.23
N GLU A 85 -9.44 12.21 -13.65
CA GLU A 85 -10.51 11.65 -12.81
C GLU A 85 -10.29 10.13 -12.56
N PRO A 86 -10.90 9.53 -11.52
CA PRO A 86 -10.73 8.11 -11.19
C PRO A 86 -10.95 7.15 -12.37
N VAL A 87 -11.95 7.43 -13.22
CA VAL A 87 -12.27 6.58 -14.39
C VAL A 87 -11.13 6.59 -15.42
N ALA A 88 -10.48 7.74 -15.64
CA ALA A 88 -9.33 7.83 -16.54
C ALA A 88 -8.15 7.02 -15.99
N ARG A 89 -7.87 7.13 -14.69
CA ARG A 89 -6.80 6.38 -14.02
C ARG A 89 -7.01 4.87 -14.05
N MET A 90 -8.26 4.41 -13.93
CA MET A 90 -8.60 2.99 -14.13
C MET A 90 -8.20 2.49 -15.53
N GLY A 91 -8.33 3.34 -16.54
CA GLY A 91 -7.89 3.03 -17.91
C GLY A 91 -6.37 2.88 -18.08
N TRP A 92 -5.57 3.38 -17.16
CA TRP A 92 -4.10 3.24 -17.20
C TRP A 92 -3.59 1.91 -16.63
N ILE A 93 -4.38 1.25 -15.79
CA ILE A 93 -3.94 0.02 -15.09
C ILE A 93 -3.49 -1.09 -16.05
N PRO A 94 -4.21 -1.40 -17.16
CA PRO A 94 -3.77 -2.45 -18.08
C PRO A 94 -2.44 -2.15 -18.80
N ALA A 95 -2.02 -0.88 -18.78
CA ALA A 95 -0.76 -0.42 -19.38
C ALA A 95 0.39 -0.34 -18.36
N LEU A 96 0.13 -0.61 -17.09
CA LEU A 96 1.19 -0.70 -16.09
C LEU A 96 2.11 -1.89 -16.39
N ASP A 97 3.33 -1.78 -15.90
CA ASP A 97 4.33 -2.83 -15.95
C ASP A 97 4.69 -3.20 -14.50
N ASP A 98 4.42 -4.45 -14.12
CA ASP A 98 4.64 -4.92 -12.75
C ASP A 98 6.12 -4.88 -12.34
N ALA A 99 7.05 -5.10 -13.29
CA ALA A 99 8.48 -4.99 -13.00
C ALA A 99 8.87 -3.54 -12.66
N ASN A 100 8.25 -2.57 -13.33
CA ASN A 100 8.44 -1.15 -12.99
C ASN A 100 7.82 -0.82 -11.64
N GLN A 101 6.60 -1.27 -11.36
CA GLN A 101 5.93 -1.02 -10.07
C GLN A 101 6.72 -1.63 -8.91
N LEU A 102 7.11 -2.90 -9.02
CA LEU A 102 7.93 -3.56 -8.01
C LEU A 102 9.26 -2.84 -7.81
N GLY A 103 9.97 -2.54 -8.89
CA GLY A 103 11.25 -1.85 -8.80
C GLY A 103 11.15 -0.41 -8.24
N ASP A 104 10.04 0.31 -8.44
CA ASP A 104 9.82 1.61 -7.82
C ASP A 104 9.63 1.47 -6.30
N LEU A 105 8.91 0.43 -5.85
CA LEU A 105 8.75 0.12 -4.43
C LEU A 105 10.08 -0.33 -3.77
N GLU A 106 10.87 -1.14 -4.45
CA GLU A 106 12.20 -1.56 -3.99
C GLU A 106 13.17 -0.37 -3.91
N ALA A 107 13.13 0.54 -4.87
CA ALA A 107 13.92 1.77 -4.83
C ALA A 107 13.53 2.66 -3.64
N ALA A 108 12.24 2.73 -3.31
CA ALA A 108 11.78 3.44 -2.12
C ALA A 108 12.22 2.74 -0.82
N ALA A 109 12.21 1.41 -0.78
CA ALA A 109 12.73 0.64 0.37
C ALA A 109 14.23 0.92 0.57
N ASN A 110 15.03 0.85 -0.52
CA ASN A 110 16.45 1.19 -0.47
C ASN A 110 16.68 2.65 -0.02
N TYR A 111 15.85 3.58 -0.50
CA TYR A 111 15.95 4.98 -0.07
C TYR A 111 15.77 5.10 1.45
N LEU A 112 14.75 4.48 2.04
CA LEU A 112 14.53 4.49 3.49
C LEU A 112 15.70 3.84 4.25
N MET A 113 16.21 2.70 3.78
CA MET A 113 17.35 2.03 4.42
C MET A 113 18.61 2.89 4.43
N VAL A 114 18.89 3.59 3.34
CA VAL A 114 20.12 4.40 3.20
C VAL A 114 19.97 5.79 3.82
N HIS A 115 18.82 6.44 3.62
CA HIS A 115 18.61 7.83 4.05
C HIS A 115 18.17 7.94 5.51
N ASP A 116 17.35 7.01 5.98
CA ASP A 116 16.79 7.02 7.35
C ASP A 116 17.44 5.99 8.28
N ASP A 117 18.45 5.24 7.79
CA ASP A 117 19.21 4.24 8.55
C ASP A 117 18.31 3.17 9.21
N VAL A 118 17.26 2.75 8.51
CA VAL A 118 16.38 1.68 8.96
C VAL A 118 16.87 0.32 8.49
N SER A 119 16.77 -0.70 9.35
CA SER A 119 17.19 -2.07 9.05
C SER A 119 16.04 -2.99 8.66
N SER A 120 14.80 -2.51 8.76
CA SER A 120 13.59 -3.27 8.41
C SER A 120 12.62 -2.37 7.67
N VAL A 121 12.01 -2.88 6.59
CA VAL A 121 11.04 -2.14 5.78
C VAL A 121 9.77 -2.96 5.62
N GLY A 122 8.64 -2.37 6.00
CA GLY A 122 7.30 -2.89 5.74
C GLY A 122 6.70 -2.33 4.46
N LEU A 123 5.78 -3.07 3.87
CA LEU A 123 5.00 -2.66 2.70
C LEU A 123 3.53 -2.48 3.09
N LEU A 124 2.94 -1.33 2.78
CA LEU A 124 1.55 -1.00 3.09
C LEU A 124 0.83 -0.50 1.85
N GLY A 125 -0.38 -0.98 1.58
CA GLY A 125 -1.13 -0.48 0.42
C GLY A 125 -2.64 -0.62 0.50
N PHE A 126 -3.32 0.20 -0.29
CA PHE A 126 -4.78 0.34 -0.28
C PHE A 126 -5.35 0.17 -1.69
N CYS A 127 -6.44 -0.60 -1.86
CA CYS A 127 -7.11 -0.80 -3.14
C CYS A 127 -6.12 -1.32 -4.20
N MET A 128 -5.84 -0.55 -5.26
CA MET A 128 -4.78 -0.87 -6.23
C MET A 128 -3.44 -1.08 -5.52
N GLY A 129 -3.10 -0.24 -4.54
CA GLY A 129 -1.89 -0.42 -3.74
C GLY A 129 -1.88 -1.71 -2.95
N GLY A 130 -3.02 -2.15 -2.42
CA GLY A 130 -3.16 -3.46 -1.78
C GLY A 130 -2.94 -4.63 -2.74
N CYS A 131 -3.34 -4.48 -4.01
CA CYS A 131 -3.02 -5.44 -5.07
C CYS A 131 -1.50 -5.50 -5.31
N TYR A 132 -0.82 -4.34 -5.37
CA TYR A 132 0.63 -4.30 -5.53
C TYR A 132 1.39 -4.78 -4.30
N VAL A 133 0.85 -4.62 -3.09
CA VAL A 133 1.38 -5.32 -1.89
C VAL A 133 1.43 -6.82 -2.13
N PHE A 134 0.34 -7.43 -2.59
CA PHE A 134 0.31 -8.87 -2.88
C PHE A 134 1.33 -9.30 -3.95
N LYS A 135 1.53 -8.48 -4.98
CA LYS A 135 2.50 -8.75 -6.04
C LYS A 135 3.95 -8.60 -5.58
N SER A 136 4.21 -7.73 -4.60
CA SER A 136 5.55 -7.33 -4.18
C SER A 136 6.01 -7.98 -2.87
N ALA A 137 5.11 -8.59 -2.10
CA ALA A 137 5.41 -9.16 -0.79
C ALA A 137 6.39 -10.36 -0.82
N HIS A 138 6.70 -10.90 -2.00
CA HIS A 138 7.72 -11.93 -2.16
C HIS A 138 9.15 -11.36 -2.35
N SER A 139 9.28 -10.05 -2.50
CA SER A 139 10.58 -9.39 -2.64
C SER A 139 11.34 -9.37 -1.32
N GLU A 140 12.64 -9.67 -1.36
CA GLU A 140 13.54 -9.66 -0.21
C GLU A 140 13.73 -8.27 0.42
N TRP A 141 13.22 -7.22 -0.21
CA TRP A 141 13.24 -5.86 0.31
C TRP A 141 12.22 -5.61 1.42
N PHE A 142 11.24 -6.51 1.60
CA PHE A 142 10.15 -6.31 2.55
C PHE A 142 10.11 -7.41 3.60
N ASP A 143 10.15 -6.99 4.88
CA ASP A 143 10.10 -7.92 6.01
C ASP A 143 8.67 -8.25 6.42
N ARG A 144 7.73 -7.34 6.16
CA ARG A 144 6.31 -7.45 6.53
C ARG A 144 5.44 -6.70 5.53
N ALA A 145 4.20 -7.13 5.40
CA ALA A 145 3.27 -6.46 4.50
C ALA A 145 1.86 -6.33 5.09
N VAL A 146 1.15 -5.25 4.73
CA VAL A 146 -0.27 -5.06 5.05
C VAL A 146 -1.01 -4.60 3.79
N ALA A 147 -1.99 -5.38 3.37
CA ALA A 147 -2.84 -5.08 2.22
C ALA A 147 -4.28 -4.79 2.65
N PHE A 148 -4.74 -3.58 2.41
CA PHE A 148 -6.14 -3.20 2.61
C PHE A 148 -6.91 -3.37 1.30
N TYR A 149 -7.90 -4.24 1.31
CA TYR A 149 -8.84 -4.53 0.19
C TYR A 149 -8.16 -4.57 -1.19
N GLY A 150 -6.97 -5.17 -1.25
CA GLY A 150 -6.27 -5.43 -2.50
C GLY A 150 -6.92 -6.58 -3.27
N MET A 151 -7.05 -6.43 -4.58
CA MET A 151 -7.55 -7.51 -5.43
C MET A 151 -6.56 -8.66 -5.43
N VAL A 152 -7.03 -9.85 -5.07
CA VAL A 152 -6.26 -11.10 -5.08
C VAL A 152 -6.26 -11.73 -6.48
N VAL A 153 -7.39 -11.57 -7.18
CA VAL A 153 -7.56 -11.91 -8.59
C VAL A 153 -7.86 -10.61 -9.34
N LEU A 154 -7.19 -10.40 -10.46
CA LEU A 154 -7.35 -9.17 -11.24
C LEU A 154 -8.72 -9.10 -11.89
N PRO A 155 -9.45 -7.97 -11.73
CA PRO A 155 -10.61 -7.69 -12.58
C PRO A 155 -10.22 -7.73 -14.05
N GLU A 156 -11.14 -8.16 -14.92
CA GLU A 156 -10.88 -8.29 -16.35
C GLU A 156 -10.31 -6.99 -16.97
N GLY A 157 -10.88 -5.83 -16.59
CA GLY A 157 -10.43 -4.52 -17.07
C GLY A 157 -9.07 -4.05 -16.53
N TRP A 158 -8.43 -4.83 -15.64
CA TRP A 158 -7.09 -4.52 -15.10
C TRP A 158 -6.00 -5.40 -15.70
N ARG A 159 -6.38 -6.40 -16.48
CA ARG A 159 -5.43 -7.31 -17.13
C ARG A 159 -4.71 -6.62 -18.27
N GLY A 160 -3.40 -6.81 -18.33
CA GLY A 160 -2.52 -6.26 -19.34
C GLY A 160 -1.34 -7.20 -19.61
N PRO A 161 -0.59 -6.95 -20.70
CA PRO A 161 0.50 -7.85 -21.11
C PRO A 161 1.64 -7.95 -20.11
N ALA A 162 1.85 -6.91 -19.25
CA ALA A 162 2.87 -6.85 -18.23
C ALA A 162 2.28 -6.82 -16.82
N VAL A 163 1.02 -7.23 -16.64
CA VAL A 163 0.28 -7.23 -15.38
C VAL A 163 -0.07 -8.66 -14.99
N ALA A 164 0.67 -9.21 -14.02
CA ALA A 164 0.49 -10.58 -13.54
C ALA A 164 -0.62 -10.72 -12.50
N GLU A 165 -1.17 -11.91 -12.34
CA GLU A 165 -2.13 -12.22 -11.27
C GLU A 165 -1.42 -12.20 -9.90
N PRO A 166 -1.96 -11.51 -8.88
CA PRO A 166 -1.34 -11.42 -7.55
C PRO A 166 -1.12 -12.78 -6.88
N LEU A 167 -2.04 -13.73 -7.08
CA LEU A 167 -1.93 -15.09 -6.52
C LEU A 167 -0.67 -15.86 -6.96
N ALA A 168 0.00 -15.45 -8.05
CA ALA A 168 1.14 -16.16 -8.59
C ALA A 168 2.35 -16.20 -7.65
N THR A 169 2.52 -15.20 -6.80
CA THR A 169 3.68 -15.01 -5.91
C THR A 169 3.34 -15.07 -4.42
N LEU A 170 2.06 -15.19 -4.06
CA LEU A 170 1.60 -15.07 -2.66
C LEU A 170 2.01 -16.24 -1.75
N ALA A 171 2.39 -17.38 -2.30
CA ALA A 171 2.93 -18.48 -1.51
C ALA A 171 4.26 -18.13 -0.83
N ASP A 172 5.05 -17.26 -1.47
CA ASP A 172 6.40 -16.84 -1.04
C ASP A 172 6.40 -15.44 -0.40
N ALA A 173 5.23 -14.85 -0.13
CA ALA A 173 5.13 -13.55 0.50
C ALA A 173 5.83 -13.49 1.86
N CYS A 174 6.40 -12.35 2.25
CA CYS A 174 6.78 -12.09 3.64
C CYS A 174 5.56 -12.18 4.57
N PRO A 175 5.71 -12.16 5.90
CA PRO A 175 4.59 -12.08 6.83
C PRO A 175 3.61 -11.00 6.43
N THR A 176 2.37 -11.39 6.06
CA THR A 176 1.41 -10.48 5.43
C THR A 176 0.05 -10.50 6.14
N LEU A 177 -0.45 -9.31 6.46
CA LEU A 177 -1.80 -9.07 6.95
C LEU A 177 -2.68 -8.57 5.79
N ALA A 178 -3.67 -9.37 5.40
CA ALA A 178 -4.63 -9.05 4.36
C ALA A 178 -5.99 -8.69 4.99
N ILE A 179 -6.52 -7.52 4.67
CA ILE A 179 -7.75 -6.97 5.27
C ILE A 179 -8.79 -6.72 4.19
N PHE A 180 -9.97 -7.28 4.35
CA PHE A 180 -11.07 -7.22 3.38
C PHE A 180 -12.40 -6.83 4.05
N GLY A 181 -13.33 -6.36 3.24
CA GLY A 181 -14.74 -6.22 3.61
C GLY A 181 -15.60 -7.33 3.02
N SER A 182 -16.55 -7.88 3.77
CA SER A 182 -17.40 -8.97 3.24
C SER A 182 -18.42 -8.50 2.18
N ALA A 183 -18.71 -7.19 2.11
CA ALA A 183 -19.56 -6.59 1.09
C ALA A 183 -18.77 -5.92 -0.07
N ASP A 184 -17.45 -6.10 -0.10
CA ASP A 184 -16.59 -5.56 -1.15
C ASP A 184 -16.75 -6.36 -2.45
N THR A 185 -17.26 -5.71 -3.49
CA THR A 185 -17.49 -6.34 -4.81
C THR A 185 -16.21 -6.50 -5.64
N TYR A 186 -15.12 -5.79 -5.28
CA TYR A 186 -13.81 -5.95 -5.94
C TYR A 186 -13.00 -7.13 -5.39
N THR A 187 -13.35 -7.59 -4.18
CA THR A 187 -12.68 -8.72 -3.51
C THR A 187 -13.70 -9.76 -3.05
N PRO A 188 -14.36 -10.46 -3.98
CA PRO A 188 -15.43 -11.39 -3.66
C PRO A 188 -14.94 -12.55 -2.78
N ALA A 189 -15.83 -13.16 -2.03
CA ALA A 189 -15.50 -14.24 -1.09
C ALA A 189 -14.72 -15.40 -1.73
N ALA A 190 -14.98 -15.69 -3.01
CA ALA A 190 -14.26 -16.74 -3.74
C ALA A 190 -12.75 -16.45 -3.89
N ASP A 191 -12.39 -15.17 -4.09
CA ASP A 191 -11.01 -14.74 -4.21
C ASP A 191 -10.30 -14.77 -2.84
N ILE A 192 -11.00 -14.35 -1.79
CA ILE A 192 -10.49 -14.46 -0.41
C ILE A 192 -10.26 -15.94 -0.04
N GLU A 193 -11.13 -16.84 -0.45
CA GLU A 193 -10.93 -18.27 -0.25
C GLU A 193 -9.78 -18.84 -1.09
N ALA A 194 -9.50 -18.30 -2.26
CA ALA A 194 -8.31 -18.65 -3.02
C ALA A 194 -7.02 -18.23 -2.27
N LEU A 195 -7.02 -17.04 -1.66
CA LEU A 195 -5.93 -16.59 -0.80
C LEU A 195 -5.76 -17.50 0.44
N ARG A 196 -6.87 -17.88 1.11
CA ARG A 196 -6.82 -18.81 2.24
C ARG A 196 -6.17 -20.14 1.88
N ARG A 197 -6.49 -20.67 0.70
CA ARG A 197 -5.85 -21.90 0.21
C ARG A 197 -4.35 -21.71 -0.06
N SER A 198 -3.94 -20.56 -0.62
CA SER A 198 -2.52 -20.26 -0.84
C SER A 198 -1.74 -20.21 0.48
N TRP A 199 -2.37 -19.66 1.53
CA TRP A 199 -1.73 -19.50 2.85
C TRP A 199 -2.08 -20.58 3.88
N GLN A 200 -2.68 -21.70 3.48
CA GLN A 200 -3.18 -22.72 4.41
C GLN A 200 -2.09 -23.32 5.34
N HIS A 201 -0.82 -23.20 4.97
CA HIS A 201 0.34 -23.67 5.76
C HIS A 201 1.22 -22.53 6.29
N ARG A 202 0.77 -21.29 6.15
CA ARG A 202 1.47 -20.07 6.58
C ARG A 202 0.88 -19.57 7.88
N SER A 203 1.62 -19.72 8.99
CA SER A 203 1.22 -19.19 10.30
C SER A 203 1.59 -17.71 10.50
N ASP A 204 2.39 -17.18 9.61
CA ASP A 204 2.89 -15.80 9.57
C ASP A 204 2.10 -14.89 8.61
N CYS A 205 1.05 -15.43 7.98
CA CYS A 205 0.12 -14.67 7.16
C CYS A 205 -1.29 -14.71 7.78
N GLU A 206 -1.99 -13.58 7.75
CA GLU A 206 -3.32 -13.47 8.34
C GLU A 206 -4.31 -12.81 7.40
N ILE A 207 -5.55 -13.30 7.42
CA ILE A 207 -6.67 -12.75 6.66
C ILE A 207 -7.76 -12.30 7.63
N VAL A 208 -8.05 -11.00 7.61
CA VAL A 208 -9.13 -10.36 8.38
C VAL A 208 -10.25 -9.96 7.42
N VAL A 209 -11.47 -10.38 7.69
CA VAL A 209 -12.65 -9.98 6.93
C VAL A 209 -13.61 -9.26 7.85
N ILE A 210 -13.96 -8.01 7.52
CA ILE A 210 -14.89 -7.18 8.29
C ILE A 210 -16.30 -7.34 7.72
N ASP A 211 -17.20 -7.82 8.55
CA ASP A 211 -18.56 -8.09 8.13
C ASP A 211 -19.32 -6.83 7.71
N GLY A 212 -19.99 -6.90 6.56
CA GLY A 212 -20.75 -5.80 5.94
C GLY A 212 -19.91 -4.60 5.48
N ALA A 213 -18.58 -4.65 5.55
CA ALA A 213 -17.74 -3.56 5.05
C ALA A 213 -17.63 -3.60 3.53
N GLU A 214 -17.77 -2.43 2.91
CA GLU A 214 -17.60 -2.21 1.46
C GLU A 214 -16.17 -1.82 1.11
N HIS A 215 -15.85 -1.70 -0.18
CA HIS A 215 -14.54 -1.29 -0.65
C HIS A 215 -14.11 0.10 -0.15
N GLY A 216 -12.89 0.22 0.36
CA GLY A 216 -12.33 1.52 0.78
C GLY A 216 -12.85 2.02 2.13
N PHE A 217 -13.31 1.12 3.00
CA PHE A 217 -13.94 1.48 4.28
C PHE A 217 -12.97 2.02 5.36
N VAL A 218 -11.66 2.02 5.11
CA VAL A 218 -10.66 2.44 6.12
C VAL A 218 -10.04 3.79 5.83
N HIS A 219 -9.54 4.06 4.62
CA HIS A 219 -8.53 5.10 4.39
C HIS A 219 -9.07 6.48 3.99
N ALA A 220 -10.34 6.60 3.63
CA ALA A 220 -10.93 7.85 3.13
C ALA A 220 -12.20 8.19 3.93
N PRO A 221 -12.09 9.06 4.96
CA PRO A 221 -13.20 9.34 5.89
C PRO A 221 -14.40 10.05 5.24
N GLU A 222 -14.19 10.69 4.10
CA GLU A 222 -15.25 11.35 3.32
C GLU A 222 -16.13 10.38 2.53
N ARG A 223 -15.71 9.13 2.39
CA ARG A 223 -16.46 8.12 1.62
C ARG A 223 -17.64 7.57 2.43
N PRO A 224 -18.81 7.35 1.79
CA PRO A 224 -19.96 6.71 2.46
C PRO A 224 -19.65 5.33 3.05
N ALA A 225 -18.71 4.60 2.45
CA ALA A 225 -18.27 3.28 2.91
C ALA A 225 -17.40 3.34 4.18
N HIS A 226 -16.96 4.53 4.63
CA HIS A 226 -16.04 4.65 5.77
C HIS A 226 -16.66 4.14 7.07
N ARG A 227 -15.89 3.32 7.80
CA ARG A 227 -16.28 2.71 9.07
C ARG A 227 -15.27 3.10 10.16
N PRO A 228 -15.52 4.18 10.91
CA PRO A 228 -14.52 4.77 11.81
C PRO A 228 -14.03 3.82 12.92
N ASP A 229 -14.92 3.03 13.51
CA ASP A 229 -14.54 2.10 14.59
C ASP A 229 -13.69 0.93 14.06
N ASP A 230 -14.05 0.40 12.89
CA ASP A 230 -13.27 -0.64 12.22
C ASP A 230 -11.92 -0.08 11.76
N ALA A 231 -11.91 1.12 11.20
CA ALA A 231 -10.67 1.81 10.79
C ALA A 231 -9.72 2.00 11.97
N ALA A 232 -10.21 2.47 13.13
CA ALA A 232 -9.40 2.67 14.31
C ALA A 232 -8.73 1.37 14.80
N ARG A 233 -9.51 0.27 14.88
CA ARG A 233 -8.98 -1.05 15.27
C ARG A 233 -7.96 -1.59 14.29
N LEU A 234 -8.23 -1.45 13.00
CA LEU A 234 -7.36 -1.96 11.94
C LEU A 234 -6.08 -1.16 11.83
N TRP A 235 -6.12 0.15 12.07
CA TRP A 235 -4.90 0.96 12.13
C TRP A 235 -4.00 0.58 13.31
N GLN A 236 -4.58 0.37 14.51
CA GLN A 236 -3.80 -0.13 15.64
C GLN A 236 -3.11 -1.45 15.28
N ARG A 237 -3.85 -2.40 14.70
CA ARG A 237 -3.30 -3.68 14.28
C ARG A 237 -2.22 -3.54 13.19
N THR A 238 -2.40 -2.62 12.25
CA THR A 238 -1.43 -2.33 11.19
C THR A 238 -0.11 -1.83 11.78
N LEU A 239 -0.17 -0.89 12.74
CA LEU A 239 1.00 -0.37 13.43
C LEU A 239 1.75 -1.47 14.21
N GLU A 240 1.00 -2.35 14.89
CA GLU A 240 1.58 -3.50 15.60
C GLU A 240 2.23 -4.49 14.62
N TRP A 241 1.57 -4.76 13.48
CA TRP A 241 2.06 -5.70 12.47
C TRP A 241 3.35 -5.24 11.79
N LEU A 242 3.44 -3.96 11.47
CA LEU A 242 4.59 -3.38 10.76
C LEU A 242 5.81 -3.10 11.66
N ARG A 243 5.69 -3.23 12.98
CA ARG A 243 6.86 -3.17 13.87
C ARG A 243 7.71 -4.44 13.73
N PRO A 244 9.07 -4.30 13.77
CA PRO A 244 10.00 -5.43 13.73
C PRO A 244 9.80 -6.47 14.82
#